data_d2db3c99e88a1dc2a325063853573134
#
_entry.id   d2db3c99e88a1dc2a325063853573134
#
_cell.length_a   1.000
_cell.length_b   1.000
_cell.length_c   1.000
_cell.angle_alpha   90.00
_cell.angle_beta   90.00
_cell.angle_gamma   90.00
#
_symmetry.space_group_name_H-M   'P 1'
#
loop_
_entity.id
_entity.type
_entity.pdbx_description
1 polymer ?
#
loop_
_entity_poly.entity_id
_entity_poly.type
_entity_poly.pdbx_seq_one_letter_code
_entity_poly.pdbx_strand_id
1 'polypeptide(L)'
;VIGLGLHDALSQALPGVPSEEYQTVAERYRHHYLSQDHELALFAGAYELVEELYAAGYLLGVATGKSRLGLNRALEASGLKRFFHATRCADECSSKPAPDMLLEIMDELGAAPKHTLMIGDTTHDLRMAKNAGVGALAVGYGAHPREALEAEQPLGLFDEFPELAAWLR
;
A
#
# COMPACT_ATOMS: atom_id res chain seq x y z
N VAL A 1 3.78 -0.08 -13.16
CA VAL A 1 2.47 0.57 -12.94
C VAL A 1 1.72 0.03 -11.71
N ILE A 2 2.13 -1.12 -11.15
CA ILE A 2 1.54 -1.66 -9.90
C ILE A 2 1.89 -0.70 -8.75
N GLY A 3 0.94 -0.49 -7.83
CA GLY A 3 1.10 0.45 -6.70
C GLY A 3 0.56 1.86 -6.94
N LEU A 4 0.27 2.21 -8.19
CA LEU A 4 -0.39 3.46 -8.58
C LEU A 4 -1.92 3.35 -8.47
N GLY A 5 -2.60 4.51 -8.46
CA GLY A 5 -4.03 4.57 -8.72
C GLY A 5 -4.35 4.08 -10.14
N LEU A 6 -5.53 3.48 -10.33
CA LEU A 6 -5.87 2.80 -11.58
C LEU A 6 -5.80 3.72 -12.81
N HIS A 7 -6.19 4.99 -12.68
CA HIS A 7 -6.10 5.97 -13.78
C HIS A 7 -4.64 6.19 -14.21
N ASP A 8 -3.73 6.43 -13.26
CA ASP A 8 -2.32 6.66 -13.52
C ASP A 8 -1.63 5.40 -14.06
N ALA A 9 -2.02 4.23 -13.54
CA ALA A 9 -1.57 2.94 -14.05
C ALA A 9 -1.97 2.74 -15.53
N LEU A 10 -3.22 3.07 -15.89
CA LEU A 10 -3.71 2.97 -17.26
C LEU A 10 -3.02 3.96 -18.21
N SER A 11 -2.80 5.22 -17.77
CA SER A 11 -2.12 6.22 -18.60
C SER A 11 -0.68 5.81 -18.95
N GLN A 12 0.00 5.12 -18.03
CA GLN A 12 1.35 4.61 -18.27
C GLN A 12 1.38 3.31 -19.08
N ALA A 13 0.41 2.42 -18.85
CA ALA A 13 0.36 1.12 -19.51
C ALA A 13 -0.19 1.20 -20.94
N LEU A 14 -1.04 2.19 -21.21
CA LEU A 14 -1.78 2.34 -22.47
C LEU A 14 -1.62 3.74 -23.07
N PRO A 15 -0.40 4.20 -23.38
CA PRO A 15 -0.16 5.59 -23.83
C PRO A 15 -0.82 5.93 -25.16
N GLY A 16 -1.30 4.94 -25.92
CA GLY A 16 -1.99 5.13 -27.20
C GLY A 16 -3.51 5.12 -27.12
N VAL A 17 -4.09 4.93 -25.92
CA VAL A 17 -5.54 4.94 -25.73
C VAL A 17 -5.98 6.35 -25.33
N PRO A 18 -7.03 6.92 -25.96
CA PRO A 18 -7.59 8.21 -25.57
C PRO A 18 -8.05 8.21 -24.11
N SER A 19 -7.83 9.32 -23.40
CA SER A 19 -8.16 9.43 -21.97
C SER A 19 -9.64 9.22 -21.66
N GLU A 20 -10.53 9.55 -22.59
CA GLU A 20 -11.98 9.31 -22.51
C GLU A 20 -12.34 7.81 -22.47
N GLU A 21 -11.48 6.93 -22.94
CA GLU A 21 -11.68 5.47 -22.90
C GLU A 21 -11.18 4.85 -21.61
N TYR A 22 -10.37 5.55 -20.82
CA TYR A 22 -9.79 5.00 -19.57
C TYR A 22 -10.87 4.58 -18.57
N GLN A 23 -11.99 5.27 -18.52
CA GLN A 23 -13.08 4.89 -17.63
C GLN A 23 -13.64 3.51 -18.00
N THR A 24 -13.88 3.25 -19.28
CA THR A 24 -14.36 1.95 -19.77
C THR A 24 -13.36 0.84 -19.51
N VAL A 25 -12.07 1.11 -19.73
CA VAL A 25 -10.98 0.14 -19.45
C VAL A 25 -10.91 -0.13 -17.95
N ALA A 26 -10.99 0.92 -17.11
CA ALA A 26 -10.98 0.79 -15.66
C ALA A 26 -12.17 -0.02 -15.13
N GLU A 27 -13.36 0.17 -15.68
CA GLU A 27 -14.56 -0.60 -15.32
C GLU A 27 -14.41 -2.08 -15.65
N ARG A 28 -13.89 -2.41 -16.84
CA ARG A 28 -13.59 -3.80 -17.26
C ARG A 28 -12.52 -4.43 -16.37
N TYR A 29 -11.44 -3.69 -16.08
CA TYR A 29 -10.39 -4.16 -15.18
C TYR A 29 -10.95 -4.46 -13.78
N ARG A 30 -11.74 -3.53 -13.21
CA ARG A 30 -12.38 -3.72 -11.90
C ARG A 30 -13.29 -4.94 -11.89
N HIS A 31 -14.07 -5.14 -12.94
CA HIS A 31 -14.96 -6.30 -13.05
C HIS A 31 -14.17 -7.63 -12.98
N HIS A 32 -13.09 -7.73 -13.77
CA HIS A 32 -12.23 -8.93 -13.75
C HIS A 32 -11.46 -9.08 -12.43
N TYR A 33 -10.91 -7.99 -11.91
CA TYR A 33 -10.17 -8.00 -10.64
C TYR A 33 -11.07 -8.44 -9.48
N LEU A 34 -12.26 -7.88 -9.37
CA LEU A 34 -13.21 -8.19 -8.29
C LEU A 34 -13.77 -9.61 -8.36
N SER A 35 -13.76 -10.25 -9.53
CA SER A 35 -14.17 -11.66 -9.66
C SER A 35 -13.14 -12.64 -9.09
N GLN A 36 -11.89 -12.20 -8.91
CA GLN A 36 -10.77 -13.01 -8.38
C GLN A 36 -10.28 -12.55 -6.99
N ASP A 37 -10.81 -11.46 -6.45
CA ASP A 37 -10.31 -10.81 -5.22
C ASP A 37 -10.49 -11.67 -3.94
N HIS A 38 -11.38 -12.66 -3.96
CA HIS A 38 -11.61 -13.58 -2.85
C HIS A 38 -10.61 -14.75 -2.75
N GLU A 39 -9.70 -14.86 -3.71
CA GLU A 39 -8.65 -15.89 -3.70
C GLU A 39 -7.32 -15.40 -3.08
N LEU A 40 -7.22 -14.10 -2.72
CA LEU A 40 -6.00 -13.53 -2.16
C LEU A 40 -5.83 -13.92 -0.69
N ALA A 41 -4.96 -14.89 -0.44
CA ALA A 41 -4.55 -15.27 0.91
C ALA A 41 -3.54 -14.26 1.49
N LEU A 42 -3.58 -14.06 2.81
CA LEU A 42 -2.52 -13.36 3.53
C LEU A 42 -1.23 -14.20 3.52
N PHE A 43 -0.09 -13.52 3.60
CA PHE A 43 1.17 -14.20 3.92
C PHE A 43 1.05 -14.89 5.29
N ALA A 44 1.66 -16.07 5.41
CA ALA A 44 1.65 -16.83 6.66
C ALA A 44 2.24 -15.97 7.80
N GLY A 45 1.52 -15.82 8.90
CA GLY A 45 1.90 -15.01 10.05
C GLY A 45 1.57 -13.52 9.94
N ALA A 46 0.99 -13.05 8.82
CA ALA A 46 0.67 -11.63 8.64
C ALA A 46 -0.47 -11.16 9.55
N TYR A 47 -1.48 -12.01 9.75
CA TYR A 47 -2.58 -11.70 10.66
C TYR A 47 -2.07 -11.56 12.10
N GLU A 48 -1.28 -12.52 12.54
CA GLU A 48 -0.69 -12.58 13.88
C GLU A 48 0.21 -11.37 14.15
N LEU A 49 1.05 -10.99 13.18
CA LEU A 49 1.92 -9.81 13.30
C LEU A 49 1.11 -8.52 13.46
N VAL A 50 0.06 -8.32 12.65
CA VAL A 50 -0.80 -7.14 12.74
C VAL A 50 -1.51 -7.09 14.10
N GLU A 51 -2.01 -8.23 14.60
CA GLU A 51 -2.63 -8.34 15.92
C GLU A 51 -1.64 -8.05 17.05
N GLU A 52 -0.41 -8.58 16.97
CA GLU A 52 0.68 -8.31 17.93
C GLU A 52 1.03 -6.82 18.00
N LEU A 53 1.22 -6.18 16.84
CA LEU A 53 1.53 -4.74 16.77
C LEU A 53 0.37 -3.89 17.32
N TYR A 54 -0.86 -4.25 16.98
CA TYR A 54 -2.04 -3.57 17.54
C TYR A 54 -2.11 -3.72 19.06
N ALA A 55 -1.90 -4.93 19.60
CA ALA A 55 -1.89 -5.20 21.03
C ALA A 55 -0.74 -4.50 21.77
N ALA A 56 0.39 -4.28 21.10
CA ALA A 56 1.53 -3.51 21.62
C ALA A 56 1.26 -1.98 21.63
N GLY A 57 0.12 -1.52 21.09
CA GLY A 57 -0.28 -0.11 21.11
C GLY A 57 0.23 0.70 19.91
N TYR A 58 0.73 0.05 18.85
CA TYR A 58 1.08 0.75 17.61
C TYR A 58 -0.19 1.23 16.90
N LEU A 59 -0.14 2.45 16.36
CA LEU A 59 -1.16 2.96 15.46
C LEU A 59 -0.91 2.41 14.06
N LEU A 60 -1.86 1.68 13.51
CA LEU A 60 -1.73 1.03 12.21
C LEU A 60 -2.58 1.76 11.16
N GLY A 61 -1.97 2.04 10.01
CA GLY A 61 -2.62 2.69 8.89
C GLY A 61 -2.41 1.95 7.57
N VAL A 62 -3.30 2.18 6.59
CA VAL A 62 -3.17 1.66 5.23
C VAL A 62 -3.20 2.80 4.22
N ALA A 63 -2.13 2.90 3.39
CA ALA A 63 -2.08 3.75 2.20
C ALA A 63 -2.01 2.85 0.96
N THR A 64 -3.03 2.84 0.10
CA THR A 64 -3.14 1.85 -0.97
C THR A 64 -3.57 2.43 -2.31
N GLY A 65 -3.06 1.83 -3.40
CA GLY A 65 -3.55 2.05 -4.77
C GLY A 65 -4.92 1.44 -5.07
N LYS A 66 -5.50 0.64 -4.15
CA LYS A 66 -6.88 0.13 -4.27
C LYS A 66 -7.90 1.26 -4.15
N SER A 67 -9.09 1.06 -4.72
CA SER A 67 -10.24 1.89 -4.41
C SER A 67 -10.77 1.60 -3.01
N ARG A 68 -11.56 2.50 -2.45
CA ARG A 68 -12.22 2.33 -1.15
C ARG A 68 -13.03 1.02 -1.09
N LEU A 69 -13.77 0.72 -2.13
CA LEU A 69 -14.53 -0.53 -2.21
C LEU A 69 -13.61 -1.77 -2.17
N GLY A 70 -12.51 -1.73 -2.93
CA GLY A 70 -11.53 -2.83 -2.97
C GLY A 70 -10.83 -3.04 -1.63
N LEU A 71 -10.43 -1.95 -0.96
CA LEU A 71 -9.82 -2.05 0.37
C LEU A 71 -10.80 -2.60 1.41
N ASN A 72 -12.03 -2.09 1.46
CA ASN A 72 -13.02 -2.56 2.42
C ASN A 72 -13.27 -4.06 2.29
N ARG A 73 -13.41 -4.58 1.06
CA ARG A 73 -13.55 -6.03 0.81
C ARG A 73 -12.34 -6.81 1.31
N ALA A 74 -11.12 -6.35 0.98
CA ALA A 74 -9.89 -7.03 1.40
C ALA A 74 -9.76 -7.07 2.93
N LEU A 75 -10.05 -5.97 3.62
CA LEU A 75 -9.98 -5.89 5.08
C LEU A 75 -11.08 -6.74 5.75
N GLU A 76 -12.26 -6.82 5.17
CA GLU A 76 -13.34 -7.68 5.68
C GLU A 76 -13.02 -9.16 5.46
N ALA A 77 -12.61 -9.54 4.27
CA ALA A 77 -12.26 -10.93 3.94
C ALA A 77 -11.08 -11.45 4.77
N SER A 78 -10.08 -10.60 5.05
CA SER A 78 -8.92 -10.96 5.89
C SER A 78 -9.18 -10.88 7.39
N GLY A 79 -10.27 -10.26 7.83
CA GLY A 79 -10.54 -9.98 9.26
C GLY A 79 -9.65 -8.90 9.88
N LEU A 80 -8.83 -8.20 9.07
CA LEU A 80 -7.86 -7.21 9.54
C LEU A 80 -8.46 -5.83 9.81
N LYS A 81 -9.71 -5.56 9.38
CA LYS A 81 -10.35 -4.25 9.47
C LYS A 81 -10.26 -3.62 10.86
N ARG A 82 -10.45 -4.41 11.90
CA ARG A 82 -10.49 -3.98 13.31
C ARG A 82 -9.17 -3.44 13.85
N PHE A 83 -8.04 -3.75 13.17
CA PHE A 83 -6.71 -3.38 13.63
C PHE A 83 -6.21 -2.06 13.04
N PHE A 84 -6.78 -1.61 11.92
CA PHE A 84 -6.34 -0.39 11.26
C PHE A 84 -7.14 0.83 11.73
N HIS A 85 -6.42 1.83 12.22
CA HIS A 85 -6.97 3.05 12.80
C HIS A 85 -7.33 4.09 11.74
N ALA A 86 -6.53 4.18 10.66
CA ALA A 86 -6.77 5.10 9.56
C ALA A 86 -6.41 4.44 8.21
N THR A 87 -7.13 4.80 7.16
CA THR A 87 -6.87 4.25 5.82
C THR A 87 -7.10 5.29 4.73
N ARG A 88 -6.23 5.29 3.69
CA ARG A 88 -6.39 6.14 2.49
C ARG A 88 -6.24 5.31 1.22
N CYS A 89 -7.10 5.62 0.25
CA CYS A 89 -7.21 4.92 -1.02
C CYS A 89 -6.90 5.84 -2.19
N ALA A 90 -6.56 5.25 -3.34
CA ALA A 90 -6.21 6.00 -4.54
C ALA A 90 -7.37 6.80 -5.17
N ASP A 91 -8.61 6.53 -4.79
CA ASP A 91 -9.80 7.28 -5.19
C ASP A 91 -10.20 8.40 -4.20
N GLU A 92 -9.42 8.61 -3.15
CA GLU A 92 -9.65 9.61 -2.11
C GLU A 92 -8.56 10.69 -2.05
N CYS A 93 -7.34 10.34 -2.43
CA CYS A 93 -6.16 11.21 -2.35
C CYS A 93 -5.39 11.21 -3.65
N SER A 94 -4.41 12.09 -3.78
CA SER A 94 -3.44 12.03 -4.87
C SER A 94 -2.72 10.68 -4.88
N SER A 95 -2.50 10.16 -6.09
CA SER A 95 -1.85 8.86 -6.27
C SER A 95 -0.37 8.90 -5.83
N LYS A 96 0.15 7.77 -5.33
CA LYS A 96 1.58 7.59 -5.07
C LYS A 96 2.39 7.98 -6.32
N PRO A 97 3.49 8.67 -6.21
CA PRO A 97 4.30 8.95 -5.01
C PRO A 97 3.95 10.26 -4.28
N ALA A 98 2.80 10.90 -4.53
CA ALA A 98 2.37 12.05 -3.75
C ALA A 98 2.24 11.68 -2.27
N PRO A 99 2.63 12.55 -1.32
CA PRO A 99 2.67 12.22 0.10
C PRO A 99 1.30 12.24 0.79
N ASP A 100 0.25 12.69 0.11
CA ASP A 100 -1.06 13.04 0.66
C ASP A 100 -1.63 11.94 1.55
N MET A 101 -1.62 10.67 1.10
CA MET A 101 -2.16 9.55 1.87
C MET A 101 -1.48 9.41 3.24
N LEU A 102 -0.14 9.54 3.29
CA LEU A 102 0.62 9.44 4.55
C LEU A 102 0.41 10.67 5.43
N LEU A 103 0.39 11.86 4.84
CA LEU A 103 0.17 13.11 5.58
C LEU A 103 -1.21 13.11 6.24
N GLU A 104 -2.25 12.70 5.52
CA GLU A 104 -3.61 12.61 6.07
C GLU A 104 -3.76 11.52 7.14
N ILE A 105 -3.12 10.34 6.97
CA ILE A 105 -3.11 9.30 7.99
C ILE A 105 -2.40 9.79 9.25
N MET A 106 -1.26 10.46 9.12
CA MET A 106 -0.52 10.99 10.25
C MET A 106 -1.29 12.10 10.97
N ASP A 107 -1.97 12.97 10.24
CA ASP A 107 -2.81 14.05 10.82
C ASP A 107 -3.97 13.44 11.62
N GLU A 108 -4.70 12.49 11.04
CA GLU A 108 -5.82 11.79 11.68
C GLU A 108 -5.39 11.08 12.96
N LEU A 109 -4.19 10.47 12.96
CA LEU A 109 -3.68 9.70 14.10
C LEU A 109 -2.85 10.54 15.10
N GLY A 110 -2.61 11.81 14.81
CA GLY A 110 -1.75 12.65 15.62
C GLY A 110 -0.27 12.19 15.64
N ALA A 111 0.17 11.50 14.57
CA ALA A 111 1.50 10.92 14.47
C ALA A 111 2.48 11.86 13.77
N ALA A 112 3.70 11.97 14.29
CA ALA A 112 4.75 12.77 13.64
C ALA A 112 5.55 11.91 12.64
N PRO A 113 6.07 12.47 11.53
CA PRO A 113 6.86 11.74 10.53
C PRO A 113 8.00 10.91 11.10
N LYS A 114 8.74 11.48 12.10
CA LYS A 114 9.87 10.78 12.76
C LYS A 114 9.46 9.56 13.60
N HIS A 115 8.18 9.39 13.89
CA HIS A 115 7.60 8.27 14.63
C HIS A 115 6.72 7.38 13.74
N THR A 116 6.78 7.60 12.42
CA THR A 116 6.01 6.87 11.43
C THR A 116 6.96 6.06 10.54
N LEU A 117 6.55 4.86 10.19
CA LEU A 117 7.29 3.96 9.32
C LEU A 117 6.35 3.47 8.21
N MET A 118 6.78 3.61 6.95
CA MET A 118 6.10 3.04 5.80
C MET A 118 6.71 1.69 5.46
N ILE A 119 5.88 0.70 5.17
CA ILE A 119 6.30 -0.58 4.64
C ILE A 119 5.66 -0.75 3.26
N GLY A 120 6.47 -0.96 2.23
CA GLY A 120 5.96 -1.06 0.87
C GLY A 120 6.81 -1.94 -0.04
N ASP A 121 6.20 -2.40 -1.13
CA ASP A 121 6.77 -3.30 -2.12
C ASP A 121 7.04 -2.63 -3.48
N THR A 122 6.78 -1.32 -3.56
CA THR A 122 7.02 -0.54 -4.79
C THR A 122 7.88 0.69 -4.54
N THR A 123 8.57 1.15 -5.57
CA THR A 123 9.29 2.43 -5.54
C THR A 123 8.32 3.61 -5.29
N HIS A 124 7.05 3.45 -5.63
CA HIS A 124 6.02 4.47 -5.37
C HIS A 124 5.75 4.65 -3.88
N ASP A 125 5.76 3.55 -3.11
CA ASP A 125 5.62 3.57 -1.64
C ASP A 125 6.81 4.27 -0.99
N LEU A 126 8.03 3.89 -1.40
CA LEU A 126 9.25 4.44 -0.84
C LEU A 126 9.40 5.93 -1.14
N ARG A 127 9.04 6.35 -2.36
CA ARG A 127 9.02 7.78 -2.74
C ARG A 127 7.94 8.55 -2.00
N MET A 128 6.76 7.98 -1.82
CA MET A 128 5.69 8.58 -1.02
C MET A 128 6.17 8.82 0.43
N ALA A 129 6.81 7.82 1.03
CA ALA A 129 7.39 7.94 2.38
C ALA A 129 8.45 9.06 2.43
N LYS A 130 9.38 9.08 1.48
CA LYS A 130 10.41 10.12 1.35
C LYS A 130 9.80 11.52 1.21
N ASN A 131 8.78 11.67 0.38
CA ASN A 131 8.09 12.94 0.14
C ASN A 131 7.30 13.40 1.38
N ALA A 132 6.84 12.47 2.23
CA ALA A 132 6.19 12.76 3.51
C ALA A 132 7.18 12.95 4.68
N GLY A 133 8.49 12.79 4.47
CA GLY A 133 9.51 12.83 5.52
C GLY A 133 9.46 11.63 6.48
N VAL A 134 8.93 10.49 6.03
CA VAL A 134 8.72 9.25 6.79
C VAL A 134 9.81 8.23 6.42
N GLY A 135 10.32 7.49 7.40
CA GLY A 135 11.20 6.35 7.16
C GLY A 135 10.46 5.23 6.42
N ALA A 136 11.18 4.48 5.56
CA ALA A 136 10.58 3.38 4.80
C ALA A 136 11.36 2.07 4.91
N LEU A 137 10.64 0.96 5.00
CA LEU A 137 11.13 -0.39 4.77
C LEU A 137 10.60 -0.91 3.43
N ALA A 138 11.44 -1.64 2.72
CA ALA A 138 11.06 -2.30 1.48
C ALA A 138 10.87 -3.80 1.69
N VAL A 139 9.94 -4.40 0.96
CA VAL A 139 9.74 -5.84 0.89
C VAL A 139 9.95 -6.33 -0.54
N GLY A 140 10.91 -7.25 -0.73
CA GLY A 140 11.35 -7.74 -2.05
C GLY A 140 10.47 -8.86 -2.63
N TYR A 141 9.51 -9.37 -1.86
CA TYR A 141 8.55 -10.41 -2.28
C TYR A 141 7.26 -9.84 -2.90
N GLY A 142 7.26 -8.55 -3.23
CA GLY A 142 6.12 -7.85 -3.82
C GLY A 142 6.26 -7.57 -5.31
N ALA A 143 5.79 -6.40 -5.75
CA ALA A 143 5.57 -6.10 -7.16
C ALA A 143 6.80 -5.54 -7.91
N HIS A 144 7.70 -4.83 -7.22
CA HIS A 144 8.89 -4.25 -7.88
C HIS A 144 10.15 -5.06 -7.62
N PRO A 145 11.08 -5.10 -8.59
CA PRO A 145 12.34 -5.85 -8.45
C PRO A 145 13.21 -5.21 -7.37
N ARG A 146 13.97 -6.06 -6.67
CA ARG A 146 14.85 -5.71 -5.55
C ARG A 146 15.77 -4.52 -5.86
N GLU A 147 16.41 -4.55 -7.03
CA GLU A 147 17.36 -3.50 -7.43
C GLU A 147 16.70 -2.12 -7.53
N ALA A 148 15.43 -2.06 -7.96
CA ALA A 148 14.69 -0.82 -8.02
C ALA A 148 14.32 -0.30 -6.62
N LEU A 149 14.02 -1.20 -5.68
CA LEU A 149 13.74 -0.85 -4.30
C LEU A 149 15.01 -0.38 -3.57
N GLU A 150 16.16 -1.04 -3.77
CA GLU A 150 17.45 -0.65 -3.20
C GLU A 150 17.89 0.75 -3.67
N ALA A 151 17.61 1.10 -4.93
CA ALA A 151 17.91 2.44 -5.48
C ALA A 151 17.19 3.59 -4.74
N GLU A 152 16.05 3.32 -4.08
CA GLU A 152 15.33 4.30 -3.27
C GLU A 152 15.91 4.46 -1.85
N GLN A 153 16.90 3.64 -1.47
CA GLN A 153 17.61 3.69 -0.19
C GLN A 153 16.68 3.55 1.03
N PRO A 154 15.88 2.46 1.12
CA PRO A 154 15.06 2.20 2.29
C PRO A 154 15.93 1.97 3.55
N LEU A 155 15.36 2.12 4.74
CA LEU A 155 16.03 1.82 6.02
C LEU A 155 16.35 0.33 6.18
N GLY A 156 15.60 -0.53 5.50
CA GLY A 156 15.80 -1.98 5.44
C GLY A 156 15.05 -2.56 4.25
N LEU A 157 15.56 -3.68 3.73
CA LEU A 157 14.91 -4.46 2.67
C LEU A 157 14.89 -5.92 3.07
N PHE A 158 13.72 -6.54 3.01
CA PHE A 158 13.48 -7.91 3.44
C PHE A 158 12.98 -8.74 2.26
N ASP A 159 13.58 -9.89 2.03
CA ASP A 159 13.22 -10.79 0.93
C ASP A 159 12.07 -11.75 1.30
N GLU A 160 11.83 -11.93 2.60
CA GLU A 160 10.77 -12.79 3.10
C GLU A 160 10.00 -12.13 4.24
N PHE A 161 8.69 -12.43 4.32
CA PHE A 161 7.82 -11.89 5.38
C PHE A 161 8.32 -12.21 6.81
N PRO A 162 8.83 -13.42 7.13
CA PRO A 162 9.36 -13.71 8.48
C PRO A 162 10.51 -12.81 8.92
N GLU A 163 11.36 -12.35 7.98
CA GLU A 163 12.47 -11.44 8.29
C GLU A 163 11.94 -10.05 8.71
N LEU A 164 10.97 -9.52 7.95
CA LEU A 164 10.29 -8.28 8.31
C LEU A 164 9.59 -8.42 9.66
N ALA A 165 8.89 -9.53 9.90
CA ALA A 165 8.18 -9.76 11.15
C ALA A 165 9.16 -9.83 12.36
N ALA A 166 10.31 -10.44 12.19
CA ALA A 166 11.35 -10.49 13.23
C ALA A 166 11.95 -9.11 13.54
N TRP A 167 12.06 -8.25 12.53
CA TRP A 167 12.56 -6.87 12.70
C TRP A 167 11.57 -5.96 13.43
N LEU A 168 10.27 -6.18 13.23
CA LEU A 168 9.20 -5.37 13.82
C LEU A 168 8.85 -5.76 15.27
N ARG A 169 9.27 -6.94 15.73
CA ARG A 169 9.11 -7.43 17.12
C ARG A 169 10.22 -6.93 18.03
#